data_7a4605871f5f6fd8cc7283ac856dc1eb
#
_entry.id   7a4605871f5f6fd8cc7283ac856dc1eb
#
_cell.length_a   1.000
_cell.length_b   1.000
_cell.length_c   1.000
_cell.angle_alpha   90.00
_cell.angle_beta   90.00
_cell.angle_gamma   90.00
#
_symmetry.space_group_name_H-M   'P 1'
#
loop_
_entity.id
_entity.type
_entity.pdbx_description
1 polymer ?
#
loop_
_entity_poly.entity_id
_entity_poly.type
_entity_poly.pdbx_seq_one_letter_code
_entity_poly.pdbx_strand_id
1 'polypeptide(L)'
;TFFSPSAPSRQILAQSPDAQVILADAIAPVGAELIHGLPRLQLIHSDGVGYNAIDLDAARRRGVYVCNCKGCNADAVAEIAVMLMLMVTRRAVQGYRAVIEGRQMAYKEAVMAAAVPEFADHSVGLVGLGDIAKATARRLAPFGNRLYYYTPHRRSPQEEREWNITYLPLDELVGTCDILSLHCPVTPETEGMVNQALLSKMHPGSYLVNTSRGQLVDNQAVRDALLSGHLAGAGFDTLWPEPTPADHPLVDLP
;
A
#
# COMPACT_ATOMS: atom_id res chain seq x y z
N THR A 1 9.18 28.07 -6.79
CA THR A 1 10.48 27.38 -6.66
C THR A 1 10.23 25.90 -6.44
N PHE A 2 11.01 25.03 -7.13
CA PHE A 2 10.98 23.58 -6.92
C PHE A 2 12.17 23.16 -6.08
N PHE A 3 11.94 22.24 -5.15
CA PHE A 3 12.96 21.62 -4.32
C PHE A 3 12.85 20.10 -4.43
N SER A 4 13.98 19.39 -4.23
CA SER A 4 13.93 17.94 -4.04
C SER A 4 13.12 17.63 -2.79
N PRO A 5 12.35 16.51 -2.73
CA PRO A 5 11.69 16.06 -1.51
C PRO A 5 12.64 15.88 -0.32
N SER A 6 13.92 15.65 -0.59
CA SER A 6 14.99 15.54 0.42
C SER A 6 15.71 16.85 0.74
N ALA A 7 15.27 17.99 0.18
CA ALA A 7 15.93 19.27 0.41
C ALA A 7 15.82 19.66 1.90
N PRO A 8 16.94 20.06 2.53
CA PRO A 8 16.90 20.47 3.94
C PRO A 8 16.13 21.78 4.12
N SER A 9 15.39 21.91 5.22
CA SER A 9 14.59 23.11 5.56
C SER A 9 15.37 24.41 5.38
N ARG A 10 16.63 24.46 5.81
CA ARG A 10 17.52 25.63 5.70
C ARG A 10 17.68 26.12 4.25
N GLN A 11 17.72 25.20 3.27
CA GLN A 11 17.83 25.55 1.86
C GLN A 11 16.53 26.18 1.37
N ILE A 12 15.38 25.63 1.75
CA ILE A 12 14.06 26.15 1.37
C ILE A 12 13.87 27.54 1.96
N LEU A 13 14.19 27.73 3.24
CA LEU A 13 14.11 29.00 3.93
C LEU A 13 14.99 30.08 3.31
N ALA A 14 16.20 29.72 2.87
CA ALA A 14 17.12 30.67 2.24
C ALA A 14 16.66 31.11 0.85
N GLN A 15 16.04 30.21 0.08
CA GLN A 15 15.66 30.48 -1.32
C GLN A 15 14.21 30.96 -1.49
N SER A 16 13.35 30.73 -0.51
CA SER A 16 11.91 31.08 -0.59
C SER A 16 11.39 31.58 0.78
N PRO A 17 12.01 32.59 1.38
CA PRO A 17 11.66 33.06 2.74
C PRO A 17 10.24 33.62 2.86
N ASP A 18 9.67 34.08 1.75
CA ASP A 18 8.32 34.68 1.67
C ASP A 18 7.24 33.69 1.19
N ALA A 19 7.53 32.38 1.19
CA ALA A 19 6.57 31.39 0.72
C ALA A 19 5.27 31.45 1.54
N GLN A 20 4.14 31.47 0.83
CA GLN A 20 2.79 31.47 1.41
C GLN A 20 2.14 30.10 1.34
N VAL A 21 2.57 29.27 0.39
CA VAL A 21 2.03 27.92 0.16
C VAL A 21 3.19 26.95 -0.06
N ILE A 22 3.09 25.79 0.57
CA ILE A 22 3.94 24.62 0.29
C ILE A 22 3.06 23.58 -0.41
N LEU A 23 3.48 23.15 -1.61
CA LEU A 23 3.00 21.92 -2.23
C LEU A 23 4.04 20.86 -1.91
N ALA A 24 3.69 19.90 -1.07
CA ALA A 24 4.58 18.87 -0.59
C ALA A 24 4.24 17.53 -1.23
N ASP A 25 5.28 16.82 -1.68
CA ASP A 25 5.15 15.39 -1.92
C ASP A 25 4.68 14.68 -0.64
N ALA A 26 3.90 13.59 -0.78
CA ALA A 26 3.31 12.89 0.36
C ALA A 26 4.32 12.32 1.36
N ILE A 27 5.60 12.18 0.95
CA ILE A 27 6.71 11.68 1.78
C ILE A 27 7.70 12.78 2.17
N ALA A 28 7.62 13.98 1.56
CA ALA A 28 8.54 15.08 1.85
C ALA A 28 8.29 15.64 3.26
N PRO A 29 9.32 15.69 4.14
CA PRO A 29 9.14 16.16 5.50
C PRO A 29 8.87 17.66 5.54
N VAL A 30 7.74 18.06 6.10
CA VAL A 30 7.39 19.46 6.39
C VAL A 30 7.33 19.62 7.92
N GLY A 31 8.51 19.72 8.54
CA GLY A 31 8.65 19.79 9.99
C GLY A 31 8.50 21.19 10.58
N ALA A 32 8.52 21.25 11.91
CA ALA A 32 8.34 22.49 12.67
C ALA A 32 9.34 23.59 12.28
N GLU A 33 10.62 23.26 12.00
CA GLU A 33 11.64 24.21 11.55
C GLU A 33 11.18 24.98 10.31
N LEU A 34 10.73 24.27 9.27
CA LEU A 34 10.27 24.87 8.03
C LEU A 34 8.99 25.70 8.25
N ILE A 35 8.03 25.15 8.99
CA ILE A 35 6.75 25.82 9.28
C ILE A 35 6.95 27.12 10.06
N HIS A 36 7.82 27.10 11.09
CA HIS A 36 8.10 28.31 11.88
C HIS A 36 8.99 29.30 11.17
N GLY A 37 9.88 28.82 10.29
CA GLY A 37 10.83 29.66 9.55
C GLY A 37 10.21 30.44 8.38
N LEU A 38 8.96 30.13 7.98
CA LEU A 38 8.23 30.81 6.91
C LEU A 38 7.13 31.72 7.47
N PRO A 39 7.43 33.00 7.73
CA PRO A 39 6.50 33.91 8.44
C PRO A 39 5.18 34.15 7.70
N ARG A 40 5.16 34.03 6.38
CA ARG A 40 3.98 34.25 5.51
C ARG A 40 3.25 32.99 5.13
N LEU A 41 3.67 31.80 5.65
CA LEU A 41 3.04 30.53 5.31
C LEU A 41 1.58 30.48 5.79
N GLN A 42 0.67 30.12 4.89
CA GLN A 42 -0.78 30.02 5.11
C GLN A 42 -1.32 28.63 4.85
N LEU A 43 -0.73 27.90 3.90
CA LEU A 43 -1.22 26.61 3.43
C LEU A 43 -0.08 25.63 3.18
N ILE A 44 -0.27 24.40 3.64
CA ILE A 44 0.52 23.24 3.24
C ILE A 44 -0.43 22.27 2.56
N HIS A 45 -0.17 21.94 1.29
CA HIS A 45 -0.94 20.98 0.51
C HIS A 45 -0.07 19.76 0.21
N SER A 46 -0.47 18.58 0.69
CA SER A 46 0.11 17.32 0.21
C SER A 46 -0.48 16.98 -1.16
N ASP A 47 0.35 16.75 -2.17
CA ASP A 47 -0.08 16.38 -3.52
C ASP A 47 -0.55 14.92 -3.63
N GLY A 48 -0.44 14.15 -2.53
CA GLY A 48 -0.99 12.82 -2.36
C GLY A 48 -2.08 12.73 -1.29
N VAL A 49 -2.50 11.50 -0.98
CA VAL A 49 -3.44 11.22 0.11
C VAL A 49 -2.74 11.27 1.47
N GLY A 50 -1.46 10.85 1.53
CA GLY A 50 -0.66 10.82 2.74
C GLY A 50 -0.24 12.22 3.21
N TYR A 51 -0.21 12.43 4.51
CA TYR A 51 0.24 13.68 5.16
C TYR A 51 1.06 13.40 6.43
N ASN A 52 1.52 12.18 6.60
CA ASN A 52 2.25 11.74 7.80
C ASN A 52 3.58 12.47 7.99
N ALA A 53 4.16 13.01 6.89
CA ALA A 53 5.41 13.76 6.93
C ALA A 53 5.23 15.25 7.30
N ILE A 54 4.00 15.72 7.52
CA ILE A 54 3.68 17.10 7.90
C ILE A 54 3.49 17.20 9.42
N ASP A 55 4.19 18.12 10.08
CA ASP A 55 3.98 18.42 11.50
C ASP A 55 2.68 19.21 11.69
N LEU A 56 1.59 18.46 11.91
CA LEU A 56 0.25 19.05 12.09
C LEU A 56 0.15 19.93 13.35
N ASP A 57 0.92 19.63 14.40
CA ASP A 57 0.88 20.42 15.64
C ASP A 57 1.59 21.75 15.45
N ALA A 58 2.72 21.78 14.74
CA ALA A 58 3.38 23.02 14.36
C ALA A 58 2.49 23.88 13.45
N ALA A 59 1.85 23.26 12.45
CA ALA A 59 0.91 23.95 11.56
C ALA A 59 -0.27 24.55 12.34
N ARG A 60 -0.87 23.77 13.24
CA ARG A 60 -1.98 24.23 14.10
C ARG A 60 -1.58 25.41 14.98
N ARG A 61 -0.42 25.35 15.65
CA ARG A 61 0.10 26.45 16.50
C ARG A 61 0.34 27.73 15.70
N ARG A 62 0.69 27.61 14.40
CA ARG A 62 0.94 28.74 13.51
C ARG A 62 -0.32 29.23 12.78
N GLY A 63 -1.46 28.54 12.92
CA GLY A 63 -2.66 28.84 12.15
C GLY A 63 -2.53 28.56 10.64
N VAL A 64 -1.62 27.65 10.26
CA VAL A 64 -1.41 27.23 8.86
C VAL A 64 -2.38 26.12 8.53
N TYR A 65 -3.10 26.26 7.43
CA TYR A 65 -4.01 25.24 6.95
C TYR A 65 -3.22 24.06 6.34
N VAL A 66 -3.71 22.84 6.57
CA VAL A 66 -3.15 21.62 5.95
C VAL A 66 -4.26 20.92 5.20
N CYS A 67 -4.02 20.58 3.95
CA CYS A 67 -4.93 19.78 3.14
C CYS A 67 -4.16 18.72 2.32
N ASN A 68 -4.89 17.74 1.81
CA ASN A 68 -4.37 16.67 0.98
C ASN A 68 -5.28 16.40 -0.21
N CYS A 69 -4.82 15.61 -1.15
CA CYS A 69 -5.58 15.17 -2.34
C CYS A 69 -6.42 13.92 -2.06
N LYS A 70 -7.31 13.96 -1.05
CA LYS A 70 -8.16 12.81 -0.75
C LYS A 70 -8.96 12.36 -1.97
N GLY A 71 -8.79 11.10 -2.38
CA GLY A 71 -9.54 10.47 -3.48
C GLY A 71 -9.04 10.78 -4.88
N CYS A 72 -8.15 11.78 -5.10
CA CYS A 72 -7.74 12.19 -6.44
C CYS A 72 -6.96 11.12 -7.21
N ASN A 73 -6.21 10.25 -6.51
CA ASN A 73 -5.44 9.17 -7.11
C ASN A 73 -6.06 7.78 -6.86
N ALA A 74 -7.32 7.72 -6.36
CA ALA A 74 -7.93 6.47 -5.94
C ALA A 74 -8.01 5.44 -7.07
N ASP A 75 -8.35 5.87 -8.27
CA ASP A 75 -8.44 5.02 -9.44
C ASP A 75 -7.07 4.50 -9.88
N ALA A 76 -6.05 5.36 -9.91
CA ALA A 76 -4.70 4.98 -10.30
C ALA A 76 -4.08 3.96 -9.32
N VAL A 77 -4.21 4.20 -8.02
CA VAL A 77 -3.69 3.25 -7.00
C VAL A 77 -4.47 1.93 -7.01
N ALA A 78 -5.78 1.97 -7.27
CA ALA A 78 -6.57 0.76 -7.43
C ALA A 78 -6.14 -0.08 -8.64
N GLU A 79 -5.70 0.55 -9.73
CA GLU A 79 -5.13 -0.12 -10.90
C GLU A 79 -3.84 -0.83 -10.56
N ILE A 80 -2.95 -0.17 -9.81
CA ILE A 80 -1.73 -0.80 -9.30
C ILE A 80 -2.05 -1.98 -8.39
N ALA A 81 -3.02 -1.84 -7.47
CA ALA A 81 -3.40 -2.93 -6.58
C ALA A 81 -3.88 -4.17 -7.36
N VAL A 82 -4.77 -3.99 -8.33
CA VAL A 82 -5.27 -5.09 -9.17
C VAL A 82 -4.16 -5.66 -10.05
N MET A 83 -3.30 -4.82 -10.64
CA MET A 83 -2.14 -5.26 -11.41
C MET A 83 -1.22 -6.14 -10.56
N LEU A 84 -0.88 -5.72 -9.34
CA LEU A 84 -0.03 -6.51 -8.43
C LEU A 84 -0.69 -7.84 -8.07
N MET A 85 -2.00 -7.86 -7.77
CA MET A 85 -2.74 -9.10 -7.53
C MET A 85 -2.63 -10.07 -8.71
N LEU A 86 -2.86 -9.58 -9.93
CA LEU A 86 -2.73 -10.38 -11.16
C LEU A 86 -1.27 -10.84 -11.37
N MET A 87 -0.29 -9.97 -11.17
CA MET A 87 1.12 -10.30 -11.36
C MET A 87 1.58 -11.41 -10.42
N VAL A 88 1.21 -11.36 -9.14
CA VAL A 88 1.65 -12.37 -8.16
C VAL A 88 0.91 -13.70 -8.35
N THR A 89 -0.40 -13.68 -8.57
CA THR A 89 -1.20 -14.90 -8.76
C THR A 89 -0.90 -15.60 -10.08
N ARG A 90 -0.63 -14.83 -11.15
CA ARG A 90 -0.27 -15.36 -12.48
C ARG A 90 1.22 -15.56 -12.69
N ARG A 91 2.05 -15.29 -11.66
CA ARG A 91 3.52 -15.45 -11.69
C ARG A 91 4.16 -14.72 -12.89
N ALA A 92 3.69 -13.51 -13.19
CA ALA A 92 4.06 -12.79 -14.40
C ALA A 92 5.57 -12.48 -14.48
N VAL A 93 6.18 -12.10 -13.34
CA VAL A 93 7.62 -11.78 -13.27
C VAL A 93 8.46 -13.04 -13.48
N GLN A 94 8.09 -14.16 -12.86
CA GLN A 94 8.78 -15.43 -13.01
C GLN A 94 8.69 -15.93 -14.47
N GLY A 95 7.52 -15.78 -15.10
CA GLY A 95 7.33 -16.12 -16.50
C GLY A 95 8.21 -15.28 -17.44
N TYR A 96 8.26 -13.98 -17.22
CA TYR A 96 9.13 -13.06 -17.96
C TYR A 96 10.62 -13.44 -17.81
N ARG A 97 11.08 -13.66 -16.58
CA ARG A 97 12.46 -14.10 -16.31
C ARG A 97 12.78 -15.42 -17.00
N ALA A 98 11.88 -16.39 -16.93
CA ALA A 98 12.07 -17.69 -17.56
C ALA A 98 12.27 -17.60 -19.08
N VAL A 99 11.58 -16.67 -19.75
CA VAL A 99 11.78 -16.43 -21.20
C VAL A 99 13.16 -15.85 -21.47
N ILE A 100 13.58 -14.81 -20.72
CA ILE A 100 14.89 -14.17 -20.88
C ILE A 100 16.03 -15.18 -20.67
N GLU A 101 15.86 -16.09 -19.69
CA GLU A 101 16.85 -17.11 -19.33
C GLU A 101 16.80 -18.36 -20.22
N GLY A 102 15.95 -18.40 -21.25
CA GLY A 102 15.81 -19.55 -22.16
C GLY A 102 15.13 -20.77 -21.53
N ARG A 103 14.46 -20.61 -20.40
CA ARG A 103 13.79 -21.70 -19.63
C ARG A 103 12.27 -21.76 -19.83
N GLN A 104 11.75 -21.15 -20.91
CA GLN A 104 10.33 -21.00 -21.16
C GLN A 104 9.54 -22.32 -21.06
N MET A 105 10.04 -23.40 -21.70
CA MET A 105 9.31 -24.66 -21.75
C MET A 105 9.27 -25.35 -20.38
N ALA A 106 10.39 -25.39 -19.68
CA ALA A 106 10.45 -25.95 -18.33
C ALA A 106 9.55 -25.18 -17.35
N TYR A 107 9.52 -23.86 -17.48
CA TYR A 107 8.62 -23.00 -16.67
C TYR A 107 7.14 -23.28 -16.99
N LYS A 108 6.76 -23.40 -18.26
CA LYS A 108 5.41 -23.74 -18.69
C LYS A 108 4.96 -25.08 -18.11
N GLU A 109 5.80 -26.10 -18.18
CA GLU A 109 5.51 -27.42 -17.63
C GLU A 109 5.32 -27.36 -16.11
N ALA A 110 6.18 -26.63 -15.39
CA ALA A 110 6.08 -26.44 -13.94
C ALA A 110 4.78 -25.72 -13.54
N VAL A 111 4.38 -24.67 -14.27
CA VAL A 111 3.11 -23.94 -14.02
C VAL A 111 1.89 -24.84 -14.28
N MET A 112 1.92 -25.65 -15.35
CA MET A 112 0.85 -26.61 -15.64
C MET A 112 0.76 -27.68 -14.54
N ALA A 113 1.88 -28.21 -14.09
CA ALA A 113 1.91 -29.21 -13.01
C ALA A 113 1.44 -28.65 -11.68
N ALA A 114 1.71 -27.36 -11.41
CA ALA A 114 1.26 -26.69 -10.20
C ALA A 114 -0.24 -26.36 -10.20
N ALA A 115 -0.96 -26.56 -11.31
CA ALA A 115 -2.40 -26.27 -11.45
C ALA A 115 -2.78 -24.89 -10.89
N VAL A 116 -2.05 -23.82 -11.31
CA VAL A 116 -2.24 -22.45 -10.81
C VAL A 116 -3.71 -22.04 -11.02
N PRO A 117 -4.44 -21.68 -9.94
CA PRO A 117 -5.85 -21.30 -10.03
C PRO A 117 -6.06 -20.08 -10.92
N GLU A 118 -7.26 -19.91 -11.44
CA GLU A 118 -7.64 -18.68 -12.12
C GLU A 118 -7.78 -17.54 -11.11
N PHE A 119 -7.64 -16.29 -11.57
CA PHE A 119 -7.73 -15.15 -10.67
C PHE A 119 -9.13 -15.06 -10.02
N ALA A 120 -10.18 -15.43 -10.74
CA ALA A 120 -11.55 -15.46 -10.26
C ALA A 120 -11.78 -16.41 -9.07
N ASP A 121 -10.97 -17.47 -8.95
CA ASP A 121 -11.10 -18.44 -7.87
C ASP A 121 -10.64 -17.91 -6.51
N HIS A 122 -9.83 -16.83 -6.51
CA HIS A 122 -9.30 -16.26 -5.29
C HIS A 122 -10.30 -15.33 -4.59
N SER A 123 -10.41 -15.50 -3.29
CA SER A 123 -11.06 -14.53 -2.40
C SER A 123 -10.11 -13.40 -2.05
N VAL A 124 -10.62 -12.15 -2.02
CA VAL A 124 -9.81 -10.95 -1.75
C VAL A 124 -10.31 -10.26 -0.48
N GLY A 125 -9.41 -10.08 0.48
CA GLY A 125 -9.62 -9.34 1.71
C GLY A 125 -9.01 -7.95 1.66
N LEU A 126 -9.82 -6.91 1.78
CA LEU A 126 -9.39 -5.52 1.81
C LEU A 126 -9.27 -5.03 3.26
N VAL A 127 -8.06 -4.76 3.72
CA VAL A 127 -7.82 -4.15 5.04
C VAL A 127 -7.93 -2.64 4.93
N GLY A 128 -9.08 -2.11 5.29
CA GLY A 128 -9.49 -0.73 5.02
C GLY A 128 -10.53 -0.67 3.89
N LEU A 129 -11.49 0.27 4.00
CA LEU A 129 -12.52 0.50 2.97
C LEU A 129 -12.68 2.00 2.70
N GLY A 130 -11.57 2.65 2.33
CA GLY A 130 -11.52 4.02 1.83
C GLY A 130 -11.76 4.11 0.32
N ASP A 131 -11.52 5.29 -0.27
CA ASP A 131 -11.77 5.55 -1.69
C ASP A 131 -10.97 4.59 -2.60
N ILE A 132 -9.71 4.32 -2.28
CA ILE A 132 -8.86 3.37 -3.02
C ILE A 132 -9.43 1.94 -2.95
N ALA A 133 -9.78 1.46 -1.75
CA ALA A 133 -10.33 0.12 -1.58
C ALA A 133 -11.66 -0.06 -2.33
N LYS A 134 -12.54 0.95 -2.30
CA LYS A 134 -13.78 0.97 -3.08
C LYS A 134 -13.51 0.94 -4.59
N ALA A 135 -12.54 1.72 -5.06
CA ALA A 135 -12.12 1.70 -6.46
C ALA A 135 -11.50 0.35 -6.87
N THR A 136 -10.76 -0.30 -5.95
CA THR A 136 -10.23 -1.66 -6.14
C THR A 136 -11.36 -2.69 -6.21
N ALA A 137 -12.31 -2.66 -5.28
CA ALA A 137 -13.46 -3.57 -5.26
C ALA A 137 -14.27 -3.48 -6.57
N ARG A 138 -14.51 -2.26 -7.07
CA ARG A 138 -15.20 -2.03 -8.35
C ARG A 138 -14.47 -2.70 -9.53
N ARG A 139 -13.13 -2.67 -9.53
CA ARG A 139 -12.30 -3.29 -10.58
C ARG A 139 -12.21 -4.81 -10.46
N LEU A 140 -12.33 -5.33 -9.25
CA LEU A 140 -12.33 -6.77 -8.99
C LEU A 140 -13.69 -7.43 -9.31
N ALA A 141 -14.80 -6.70 -9.21
CA ALA A 141 -16.13 -7.22 -9.45
C ALA A 141 -16.31 -7.94 -10.81
N PRO A 142 -15.81 -7.43 -11.96
CA PRO A 142 -15.90 -8.12 -13.25
C PRO A 142 -15.12 -9.44 -13.32
N PHE A 143 -14.11 -9.64 -12.48
CA PHE A 143 -13.39 -10.93 -12.41
C PHE A 143 -14.17 -12.01 -11.67
N GLY A 144 -15.18 -11.64 -10.87
CA GLY A 144 -16.00 -12.59 -10.13
C GLY A 144 -15.42 -13.00 -8.77
N ASN A 145 -14.38 -12.33 -8.30
CA ASN A 145 -13.78 -12.60 -6.99
C ASN A 145 -14.79 -12.41 -5.85
N ARG A 146 -14.70 -13.23 -4.80
CA ARG A 146 -15.39 -13.01 -3.54
C ARG A 146 -14.65 -11.94 -2.77
N LEU A 147 -15.33 -10.83 -2.42
CA LEU A 147 -14.73 -9.67 -1.79
C LEU A 147 -15.13 -9.57 -0.31
N TYR A 148 -14.14 -9.43 0.54
CA TYR A 148 -14.28 -9.23 1.97
C TYR A 148 -13.53 -7.96 2.40
N TYR A 149 -13.93 -7.38 3.52
CA TYR A 149 -13.23 -6.23 4.05
C TYR A 149 -13.22 -6.21 5.58
N TYR A 150 -12.23 -5.51 6.11
CA TYR A 150 -12.14 -5.12 7.51
C TYR A 150 -11.95 -3.62 7.65
N THR A 151 -12.66 -3.04 8.58
CA THR A 151 -12.42 -1.69 9.11
C THR A 151 -12.79 -1.70 10.61
N PRO A 152 -12.18 -0.82 11.45
CA PRO A 152 -12.54 -0.74 12.88
C PRO A 152 -14.04 -0.52 13.09
N HIS A 153 -14.70 0.19 12.17
CA HIS A 153 -16.14 0.42 12.18
C HIS A 153 -16.76 -0.18 10.92
N ARG A 154 -17.57 -1.24 11.09
CA ARG A 154 -18.30 -1.89 10.00
C ARG A 154 -19.15 -0.86 9.25
N ARG A 155 -19.19 -0.96 7.93
CA ARG A 155 -20.05 -0.14 7.07
C ARG A 155 -21.50 -0.55 7.18
N SER A 156 -22.39 0.30 6.67
CA SER A 156 -23.80 -0.01 6.66
C SER A 156 -24.10 -1.20 5.72
N PRO A 157 -25.15 -1.99 6.00
CA PRO A 157 -25.57 -3.06 5.09
C PRO A 157 -25.93 -2.56 3.68
N GLN A 158 -26.28 -1.29 3.53
CA GLN A 158 -26.51 -0.69 2.22
C GLN A 158 -25.23 -0.51 1.45
N GLU A 159 -24.16 0.02 2.07
CA GLU A 159 -22.83 0.14 1.45
C GLU A 159 -22.25 -1.23 1.10
N GLU A 160 -22.40 -2.23 1.97
CA GLU A 160 -21.93 -3.59 1.70
C GLU A 160 -22.59 -4.18 0.45
N ARG A 161 -23.89 -3.96 0.27
CA ARG A 161 -24.61 -4.40 -0.94
C ARG A 161 -24.20 -3.61 -2.19
N GLU A 162 -24.05 -2.29 -2.05
CA GLU A 162 -23.62 -1.42 -3.16
C GLU A 162 -22.28 -1.85 -3.74
N TRP A 163 -21.35 -2.22 -2.88
CA TRP A 163 -20.00 -2.63 -3.27
C TRP A 163 -19.85 -4.15 -3.44
N ASN A 164 -20.91 -4.92 -3.20
CA ASN A 164 -20.91 -6.39 -3.22
C ASN A 164 -19.74 -6.97 -2.40
N ILE A 165 -19.62 -6.53 -1.16
CA ILE A 165 -18.51 -6.81 -0.27
C ILE A 165 -19.02 -7.22 1.12
N THR A 166 -18.36 -8.18 1.76
CA THR A 166 -18.75 -8.71 3.07
C THR A 166 -17.76 -8.31 4.16
N TYR A 167 -18.27 -7.79 5.28
CA TYR A 167 -17.45 -7.51 6.46
C TYR A 167 -17.03 -8.78 7.17
N LEU A 168 -15.75 -8.86 7.55
CA LEU A 168 -15.23 -9.85 8.49
C LEU A 168 -14.36 -9.14 9.55
N PRO A 169 -14.35 -9.61 10.81
CA PRO A 169 -13.32 -9.25 11.77
C PRO A 169 -11.93 -9.56 11.21
N LEU A 170 -10.90 -8.82 11.62
CA LEU A 170 -9.56 -8.92 11.00
C LEU A 170 -9.02 -10.35 10.99
N ASP A 171 -9.11 -11.06 12.10
CA ASP A 171 -8.60 -12.44 12.22
C ASP A 171 -9.33 -13.40 11.27
N GLU A 172 -10.66 -13.24 11.15
CA GLU A 172 -11.46 -14.03 10.22
C GLU A 172 -11.14 -13.67 8.76
N LEU A 173 -10.97 -12.37 8.45
CA LEU A 173 -10.58 -11.91 7.12
C LEU A 173 -9.26 -12.57 6.69
N VAL A 174 -8.26 -12.50 7.55
CA VAL A 174 -6.92 -13.01 7.28
C VAL A 174 -6.92 -14.53 7.08
N GLY A 175 -7.71 -15.27 7.86
CA GLY A 175 -7.85 -16.73 7.73
C GLY A 175 -8.76 -17.19 6.59
N THR A 176 -9.54 -16.28 5.99
CA THR A 176 -10.52 -16.62 4.94
C THR A 176 -10.01 -16.29 3.54
N CYS A 177 -9.20 -15.25 3.39
CA CYS A 177 -8.87 -14.70 2.09
C CYS A 177 -7.58 -15.29 1.52
N ASP A 178 -7.62 -15.57 0.20
CA ASP A 178 -6.44 -15.98 -0.57
C ASP A 178 -5.48 -14.82 -0.81
N ILE A 179 -6.02 -13.62 -1.01
CA ILE A 179 -5.26 -12.39 -1.22
C ILE A 179 -5.63 -11.38 -0.14
N LEU A 180 -4.64 -10.95 0.65
CA LEU A 180 -4.79 -9.85 1.60
C LEU A 180 -4.23 -8.58 0.99
N SER A 181 -5.06 -7.54 0.84
CA SER A 181 -4.67 -6.25 0.27
C SER A 181 -4.84 -5.12 1.27
N LEU A 182 -3.75 -4.36 1.48
CA LEU A 182 -3.70 -3.30 2.49
C LEU A 182 -4.13 -1.96 1.88
N HIS A 183 -5.14 -1.34 2.52
CA HIS A 183 -5.72 -0.05 2.13
C HIS A 183 -5.99 0.85 3.35
N CYS A 184 -5.33 0.58 4.47
CA CYS A 184 -5.45 1.35 5.71
C CYS A 184 -4.29 2.34 5.88
N PRO A 185 -4.47 3.43 6.64
CA PRO A 185 -3.39 4.34 7.00
C PRO A 185 -2.47 3.70 8.05
N VAL A 186 -1.27 4.29 8.23
CA VAL A 186 -0.41 4.02 9.38
C VAL A 186 -0.96 4.77 10.60
N THR A 187 -1.21 4.03 11.65
CA THR A 187 -1.56 4.52 12.99
C THR A 187 -0.75 3.70 14.01
N PRO A 188 -0.72 4.06 15.30
CA PRO A 188 -0.07 3.23 16.32
C PRO A 188 -0.58 1.78 16.35
N GLU A 189 -1.85 1.54 15.97
CA GLU A 189 -2.47 0.21 15.95
C GLU A 189 -2.18 -0.58 14.67
N THR A 190 -1.83 0.11 13.57
CA THR A 190 -1.61 -0.53 12.26
C THR A 190 -0.13 -0.60 11.87
N GLU A 191 0.75 0.14 12.53
CA GLU A 191 2.19 0.04 12.32
C GLU A 191 2.69 -1.37 12.64
N GLY A 192 3.37 -2.01 11.69
CA GLY A 192 3.84 -3.38 11.82
C GLY A 192 2.74 -4.43 12.03
N MET A 193 1.49 -4.12 11.66
CA MET A 193 0.39 -5.05 11.87
C MET A 193 0.55 -6.36 11.09
N VAL A 194 1.18 -6.31 9.91
CA VAL A 194 1.50 -7.51 9.12
C VAL A 194 2.82 -8.08 9.63
N ASN A 195 2.75 -8.77 10.74
CA ASN A 195 3.84 -9.43 11.43
C ASN A 195 3.70 -10.95 11.40
N GLN A 196 4.63 -11.66 12.00
CA GLN A 196 4.62 -13.13 12.10
C GLN A 196 3.29 -13.68 12.65
N ALA A 197 2.72 -13.04 13.67
CA ALA A 197 1.49 -13.51 14.30
C ALA A 197 0.28 -13.37 13.37
N LEU A 198 0.19 -12.28 12.60
CA LEU A 198 -0.88 -12.11 11.61
C LEU A 198 -0.66 -13.04 10.42
N LEU A 199 0.57 -13.12 9.89
CA LEU A 199 0.89 -13.98 8.75
C LEU A 199 0.61 -15.45 9.04
N SER A 200 0.87 -15.93 10.27
CA SER A 200 0.58 -17.32 10.65
C SER A 200 -0.91 -17.67 10.65
N LYS A 201 -1.82 -16.69 10.65
CA LYS A 201 -3.27 -16.90 10.52
C LYS A 201 -3.71 -17.01 9.05
N MET A 202 -2.90 -16.54 8.11
CA MET A 202 -3.17 -16.74 6.68
C MET A 202 -2.97 -18.22 6.34
N HIS A 203 -3.78 -18.75 5.42
CA HIS A 203 -3.56 -20.13 4.99
C HIS A 203 -2.34 -20.23 4.05
N PRO A 204 -1.65 -21.39 4.04
CA PRO A 204 -0.51 -21.60 3.15
C PRO A 204 -0.89 -21.38 1.67
N GLY A 205 -0.01 -20.71 0.93
CA GLY A 205 -0.23 -20.41 -0.48
C GLY A 205 -1.00 -19.11 -0.74
N SER A 206 -1.30 -18.32 0.30
CA SER A 206 -1.93 -17.00 0.17
C SER A 206 -0.96 -15.93 -0.33
N TYR A 207 -1.51 -14.75 -0.65
CA TYR A 207 -0.80 -13.63 -1.23
C TYR A 207 -0.99 -12.36 -0.40
N LEU A 208 0.03 -11.50 -0.38
CA LEU A 208 -0.03 -10.18 0.25
C LEU A 208 0.18 -9.08 -0.80
N VAL A 209 -0.68 -8.05 -0.79
CA VAL A 209 -0.52 -6.85 -1.63
C VAL A 209 -0.56 -5.60 -0.77
N ASN A 210 0.42 -4.70 -0.95
CA ASN A 210 0.48 -3.44 -0.22
C ASN A 210 0.70 -2.27 -1.17
N THR A 211 -0.33 -1.44 -1.34
CA THR A 211 -0.31 -0.17 -2.06
C THR A 211 -0.56 1.02 -1.11
N SER A 212 -0.46 0.79 0.19
CA SER A 212 -0.70 1.82 1.21
C SER A 212 0.60 2.44 1.72
N ARG A 213 1.21 1.82 2.73
CA ARG A 213 2.45 2.29 3.36
C ARG A 213 3.33 1.10 3.77
N GLY A 214 4.63 1.22 3.55
CA GLY A 214 5.60 0.18 3.93
C GLY A 214 5.63 -0.12 5.43
N GLN A 215 5.39 0.90 6.28
CA GLN A 215 5.38 0.76 7.74
C GLN A 215 4.28 -0.19 8.29
N LEU A 216 3.28 -0.55 7.49
CA LEU A 216 2.27 -1.54 7.89
C LEU A 216 2.84 -2.95 8.03
N VAL A 217 4.04 -3.20 7.51
CA VAL A 217 4.60 -4.52 7.29
C VAL A 217 5.90 -4.70 8.05
N ASP A 218 6.01 -5.80 8.79
CA ASP A 218 7.29 -6.33 9.25
C ASP A 218 7.98 -7.04 8.06
N ASN A 219 8.99 -6.36 7.51
CA ASN A 219 9.71 -6.83 6.32
C ASN A 219 10.36 -8.20 6.53
N GLN A 220 10.90 -8.48 7.74
CA GLN A 220 11.53 -9.76 8.00
C GLN A 220 10.50 -10.89 8.09
N ALA A 221 9.38 -10.66 8.74
CA ALA A 221 8.31 -11.63 8.84
C ALA A 221 7.73 -12.01 7.45
N VAL A 222 7.58 -11.02 6.57
CA VAL A 222 7.13 -11.28 5.19
C VAL A 222 8.20 -12.01 4.38
N ARG A 223 9.49 -11.65 4.53
CA ARG A 223 10.59 -12.38 3.90
C ARG A 223 10.56 -13.86 4.28
N ASP A 224 10.45 -14.14 5.57
CA ASP A 224 10.46 -15.52 6.09
C ASP A 224 9.25 -16.31 5.59
N ALA A 225 8.07 -15.68 5.53
CA ALA A 225 6.86 -16.28 4.98
C ALA A 225 6.97 -16.60 3.48
N LEU A 226 7.63 -15.74 2.69
CA LEU A 226 7.89 -16.00 1.27
C LEU A 226 8.93 -17.11 1.07
N LEU A 227 10.02 -17.10 1.82
CA LEU A 227 11.09 -18.11 1.72
C LEU A 227 10.62 -19.50 2.18
N SER A 228 9.76 -19.58 3.17
CA SER A 228 9.15 -20.85 3.61
C SER A 228 8.05 -21.35 2.66
N GLY A 229 7.58 -20.52 1.73
CA GLY A 229 6.43 -20.83 0.87
C GLY A 229 5.08 -20.72 1.57
N HIS A 230 5.02 -20.19 2.80
CA HIS A 230 3.77 -19.90 3.48
C HIS A 230 2.96 -18.85 2.70
N LEU A 231 3.61 -17.76 2.25
CA LEU A 231 3.08 -16.91 1.20
C LEU A 231 3.55 -17.39 -0.17
N ALA A 232 2.63 -17.56 -1.11
CA ALA A 232 2.96 -17.90 -2.51
C ALA A 232 3.52 -16.71 -3.29
N GLY A 233 3.30 -15.50 -2.81
CA GLY A 233 3.83 -14.27 -3.40
C GLY A 233 3.39 -13.02 -2.66
N ALA A 234 4.10 -11.92 -2.91
CA ALA A 234 3.72 -10.61 -2.41
C ALA A 234 3.98 -9.53 -3.47
N GLY A 235 3.11 -8.50 -3.50
CA GLY A 235 3.22 -7.34 -4.38
C GLY A 235 3.25 -6.04 -3.58
N PHE A 236 4.28 -5.23 -3.78
CA PHE A 236 4.48 -3.98 -3.06
C PHE A 236 4.63 -2.81 -4.03
N ASP A 237 3.87 -1.76 -3.82
CA ASP A 237 4.06 -0.44 -4.43
C ASP A 237 4.84 0.49 -3.48
N THR A 238 4.81 0.19 -2.18
CA THR A 238 5.45 0.95 -1.11
C THR A 238 6.26 0.04 -0.20
N LEU A 239 7.51 0.40 0.05
CA LEU A 239 8.41 -0.26 1.00
C LEU A 239 8.89 0.74 2.07
N TRP A 240 9.37 0.25 3.19
CA TRP A 240 9.95 1.08 4.24
C TRP A 240 11.29 0.48 4.72
N PRO A 241 12.36 1.32 4.86
CA PRO A 241 12.39 2.78 4.68
C PRO A 241 12.27 3.23 3.21
N GLU A 242 11.92 4.49 3.03
CA GLU A 242 11.78 5.14 1.73
C GLU A 242 12.72 6.36 1.67
N PRO A 243 13.65 6.48 0.68
CA PRO A 243 13.84 5.54 -0.44
C PRO A 243 14.36 4.18 0.00
N THR A 244 13.92 3.14 -0.72
CA THR A 244 14.26 1.74 -0.39
C THR A 244 15.74 1.47 -0.63
N PRO A 245 16.51 1.00 0.38
CA PRO A 245 17.92 0.66 0.21
C PRO A 245 18.08 -0.63 -0.61
N ALA A 246 19.24 -0.79 -1.25
CA ALA A 246 19.51 -1.94 -2.12
C ALA A 246 19.55 -3.28 -1.37
N ASP A 247 19.87 -3.26 -0.08
CA ASP A 247 19.93 -4.43 0.82
C ASP A 247 18.61 -4.67 1.58
N HIS A 248 17.52 -4.03 1.15
CA HIS A 248 16.22 -4.20 1.78
C HIS A 248 15.75 -5.67 1.73
N PRO A 249 15.22 -6.22 2.84
CA PRO A 249 14.90 -7.65 2.96
C PRO A 249 13.98 -8.21 1.87
N LEU A 250 13.14 -7.37 1.26
CA LEU A 250 12.16 -7.79 0.25
C LEU A 250 12.61 -7.55 -1.21
N VAL A 251 13.80 -6.98 -1.45
CA VAL A 251 14.24 -6.64 -2.81
C VAL A 251 14.85 -7.83 -3.54
N ASP A 252 15.56 -8.72 -2.84
CA ASP A 252 16.29 -9.83 -3.44
C ASP A 252 15.58 -11.18 -3.20
N LEU A 253 14.31 -11.23 -3.53
CA LEU A 253 13.49 -12.44 -3.43
C LEU A 253 13.22 -13.05 -4.82
N PRO A 254 13.06 -14.39 -4.92
CA PRO A 254 12.86 -15.11 -6.19
C PRO A 254 11.52 -14.75 -6.89
#